data_b836c245a383240c20cd1fd264fd6666
#
_entry.id   b836c245a383240c20cd1fd264fd6666
#
_cell.length_a   1.000
_cell.length_b   1.000
_cell.length_c   1.000
_cell.angle_alpha   90.00
_cell.angle_beta   90.00
_cell.angle_gamma   90.00
#
_symmetry.space_group_name_H-M   'P 1'
#
loop_
_entity.id
_entity.type
_entity.pdbx_description
1 polymer ?
#
loop_
_entity_poly.entity_id
_entity_poly.type
_entity_poly.pdbx_seq_one_letter_code
_entity_poly.pdbx_strand_id
1 'polypeptide(L)'
;MEQNASALPKVTLGQYKGLDFTRRVRPVSEKAVELEASNLTRTHAPFVPVELPAARGMRVTLDFEGFLDGVPIPDSRMENVTVVLGTGQLMPAAENAVYGHKAGEDFRFDFTYPAEFRVPELSGKTAQFAI
;
A
#
# COMPACT_ATOMS: atom_id res chain seq x y z
N MET A 1 -23.23 53.63 -26.30
CA MET A 1 -22.29 52.67 -25.71
C MET A 1 -22.12 51.53 -26.70
N GLU A 2 -21.04 51.61 -27.47
CA GLU A 2 -20.72 50.56 -28.46
C GLU A 2 -20.16 49.39 -27.69
N GLN A 3 -20.89 48.29 -27.72
CA GLN A 3 -20.39 47.01 -27.29
C GLN A 3 -19.35 46.54 -28.29
N ASN A 4 -18.12 46.59 -27.89
CA ASN A 4 -16.99 46.03 -28.61
C ASN A 4 -17.15 44.49 -28.66
N ALA A 5 -17.83 44.04 -29.71
CA ALA A 5 -17.91 42.63 -30.02
C ALA A 5 -16.47 42.15 -30.36
N SER A 6 -15.82 41.60 -29.39
CA SER A 6 -14.52 40.96 -29.53
C SER A 6 -14.61 39.94 -30.66
N ALA A 7 -14.07 40.30 -31.80
CA ALA A 7 -14.05 39.44 -32.98
C ALA A 7 -13.28 38.18 -32.60
N LEU A 8 -13.96 37.05 -32.55
CA LEU A 8 -13.33 35.77 -32.34
C LEU A 8 -12.28 35.54 -33.46
N PRO A 9 -11.11 35.08 -33.14
CA PRO A 9 -10.08 34.83 -34.12
C PRO A 9 -10.61 33.88 -35.19
N LYS A 10 -10.47 34.29 -36.44
CA LYS A 10 -10.90 33.49 -37.59
C LYS A 10 -10.06 32.23 -37.65
N VAL A 11 -10.65 31.12 -37.24
CA VAL A 11 -10.01 29.80 -37.32
C VAL A 11 -10.16 29.26 -38.74
N THR A 12 -9.05 29.02 -39.40
CA THR A 12 -9.02 28.34 -40.68
C THR A 12 -8.62 26.89 -40.47
N LEU A 13 -9.51 25.97 -40.78
CA LEU A 13 -9.22 24.55 -40.74
C LEU A 13 -8.31 24.18 -41.90
N GLY A 14 -7.15 23.58 -41.59
CA GLY A 14 -6.34 22.93 -42.61
C GLY A 14 -6.96 21.61 -43.08
N GLN A 15 -6.27 20.90 -43.96
CA GLN A 15 -6.71 19.57 -44.39
C GLN A 15 -6.74 18.62 -43.19
N TYR A 16 -7.93 18.16 -42.82
CA TYR A 16 -8.13 17.23 -41.69
C TYR A 16 -8.75 15.88 -42.12
N LYS A 17 -9.09 15.73 -43.40
CA LYS A 17 -9.60 14.50 -44.02
C LYS A 17 -8.59 13.98 -45.04
N GLY A 18 -8.48 12.65 -45.13
CA GLY A 18 -7.57 12.02 -46.09
C GLY A 18 -6.10 12.24 -45.80
N LEU A 19 -5.76 12.43 -44.52
CA LEU A 19 -4.37 12.49 -44.08
C LEU A 19 -3.79 11.08 -44.01
N ASP A 20 -2.70 10.86 -44.73
CA ASP A 20 -1.93 9.64 -44.61
C ASP A 20 -1.07 9.72 -43.35
N PHE A 21 -1.32 8.81 -42.40
CA PHE A 21 -0.50 8.70 -41.24
C PHE A 21 -0.10 7.25 -40.97
N THR A 22 1.12 7.07 -40.58
CA THR A 22 1.64 5.75 -40.17
C THR A 22 1.58 5.65 -38.67
N ARG A 23 0.72 4.77 -38.14
CA ARG A 23 0.67 4.45 -36.72
C ARG A 23 1.86 3.56 -36.36
N ARG A 24 2.79 4.10 -35.59
CA ARG A 24 3.84 3.30 -34.99
C ARG A 24 3.32 2.64 -33.72
N VAL A 25 3.07 1.36 -33.77
CA VAL A 25 2.69 0.56 -32.61
C VAL A 25 3.97 -0.06 -32.07
N ARG A 26 4.27 0.18 -30.81
CA ARG A 26 5.37 -0.53 -30.13
C ARG A 26 4.93 -1.98 -29.90
N PRO A 27 5.68 -2.97 -30.36
CA PRO A 27 5.38 -4.36 -30.06
C PRO A 27 5.46 -4.56 -28.55
N VAL A 28 4.49 -5.26 -27.99
CA VAL A 28 4.53 -5.66 -26.58
C VAL A 28 5.54 -6.79 -26.47
N SER A 29 6.53 -6.65 -25.57
CA SER A 29 7.52 -7.71 -25.34
C SER A 29 6.89 -8.87 -24.56
N GLU A 30 7.36 -10.09 -24.80
CA GLU A 30 6.93 -11.28 -24.06
C GLU A 30 7.08 -11.08 -22.55
N LYS A 31 8.17 -10.46 -22.13
CA LYS A 31 8.42 -10.13 -20.73
C LYS A 31 7.35 -9.19 -20.13
N ALA A 32 6.81 -8.26 -20.91
CA ALA A 32 5.72 -7.39 -20.46
C ALA A 32 4.41 -8.16 -20.32
N VAL A 33 4.15 -9.12 -21.21
CA VAL A 33 3.00 -10.02 -21.14
C VAL A 33 3.09 -10.93 -19.93
N GLU A 34 4.24 -11.55 -19.68
CA GLU A 34 4.48 -12.41 -18.51
C GLU A 34 4.31 -11.63 -17.19
N LEU A 35 4.83 -10.41 -17.14
CA LEU A 35 4.70 -9.55 -15.95
C LEU A 35 3.23 -9.23 -15.67
N GLU A 36 2.47 -8.87 -16.70
CA GLU A 36 1.06 -8.56 -16.54
C GLU A 36 0.23 -9.80 -16.21
N ALA A 37 0.50 -10.94 -16.82
CA ALA A 37 -0.12 -12.22 -16.48
C ALA A 37 0.16 -12.60 -15.01
N SER A 38 1.39 -12.42 -14.55
CA SER A 38 1.76 -12.65 -13.14
C SER A 38 1.03 -11.69 -12.18
N ASN A 39 0.91 -10.41 -12.55
CA ASN A 39 0.16 -9.43 -11.76
C ASN A 39 -1.32 -9.78 -11.67
N LEU A 40 -1.93 -10.14 -12.80
CA LEU A 40 -3.33 -10.58 -12.84
C LEU A 40 -3.58 -11.82 -12.00
N THR A 41 -2.70 -12.83 -12.11
CA THR A 41 -2.78 -14.04 -11.30
C THR A 41 -2.73 -13.71 -9.81
N ARG A 42 -1.79 -12.85 -9.40
CA ARG A 42 -1.64 -12.44 -8.00
C ARG A 42 -2.84 -11.65 -7.49
N THR A 43 -3.44 -10.81 -8.33
CA THR A 43 -4.58 -9.96 -7.94
C THR A 43 -5.89 -10.74 -7.85
N HIS A 44 -6.06 -11.75 -8.71
CA HIS A 44 -7.29 -12.54 -8.81
C HIS A 44 -7.22 -13.92 -8.14
N ALA A 45 -6.05 -14.32 -7.65
CA ALA A 45 -5.92 -15.58 -6.92
C ALA A 45 -6.74 -15.53 -5.61
N PRO A 46 -7.57 -16.54 -5.33
CA PRO A 46 -8.27 -16.63 -4.07
C PRO A 46 -7.25 -16.87 -2.94
N PHE A 47 -7.46 -16.20 -1.79
CA PHE A 47 -6.69 -16.52 -0.60
C PHE A 47 -7.22 -17.81 0.03
N VAL A 48 -6.35 -18.76 0.23
CA VAL A 48 -6.66 -20.05 0.87
C VAL A 48 -6.03 -20.03 2.26
N PRO A 49 -6.78 -20.40 3.32
CA PRO A 49 -6.23 -20.52 4.67
C PRO A 49 -5.10 -21.56 4.69
N VAL A 50 -3.99 -21.20 5.30
CA VAL A 50 -2.84 -22.10 5.46
C VAL A 50 -2.34 -22.06 6.90
N GLU A 51 -1.92 -23.20 7.43
CA GLU A 51 -1.32 -23.33 8.77
C GLU A 51 0.22 -23.24 8.72
N LEU A 52 0.71 -22.37 7.85
CA LEU A 52 2.14 -22.14 7.68
C LEU A 52 2.56 -20.89 8.46
N PRO A 53 3.84 -20.80 8.85
CA PRO A 53 4.39 -19.58 9.42
C PRO A 53 4.20 -18.40 8.47
N ALA A 54 3.89 -17.24 9.03
CA ALA A 54 3.66 -16.03 8.26
C ALA A 54 4.88 -15.67 7.42
N ALA A 55 4.66 -15.46 6.12
CA ALA A 55 5.70 -15.13 5.15
C ALA A 55 5.25 -13.99 4.23
N ARG A 56 6.22 -13.40 3.55
CA ARG A 56 5.97 -12.32 2.59
C ARG A 56 4.97 -12.75 1.52
N GLY A 57 3.98 -11.90 1.24
CA GLY A 57 2.92 -12.16 0.27
C GLY A 57 1.69 -12.87 0.87
N MET A 58 1.77 -13.31 2.11
CA MET A 58 0.61 -13.88 2.80
C MET A 58 -0.29 -12.78 3.35
N ARG A 59 -1.59 -13.05 3.32
CA ARG A 59 -2.59 -12.22 4.00
C ARG A 59 -2.76 -12.73 5.42
N VAL A 60 -2.59 -11.84 6.37
CA VAL A 60 -2.75 -12.14 7.80
C VAL A 60 -3.79 -11.24 8.41
N THR A 61 -4.49 -11.74 9.42
CA THR A 61 -5.39 -10.94 10.25
C THR A 61 -4.79 -10.89 11.64
N LEU A 62 -4.60 -9.68 12.15
CA LEU A 62 -3.87 -9.40 13.37
C LEU A 62 -4.71 -8.53 14.30
N ASP A 63 -4.56 -8.79 15.58
CA ASP A 63 -5.00 -7.89 16.62
C ASP A 63 -3.76 -7.30 17.26
N PHE A 64 -3.73 -5.98 17.46
CA PHE A 64 -2.60 -5.38 18.19
C PHE A 64 -3.05 -4.41 19.26
N GLU A 65 -2.22 -4.34 20.30
CA GLU A 65 -2.34 -3.40 21.39
C GLU A 65 -0.96 -2.90 21.78
N GLY A 66 -0.82 -1.57 21.88
CA GLY A 66 0.44 -0.93 22.28
C GLY A 66 0.45 -0.58 23.75
N PHE A 67 1.59 -0.79 24.39
CA PHE A 67 1.83 -0.46 25.79
C PHE A 67 3.04 0.44 25.91
N LEU A 68 2.95 1.48 26.73
CA LEU A 68 4.06 2.33 27.12
C LEU A 68 4.28 2.18 28.62
N ASP A 69 5.46 1.72 29.02
CA ASP A 69 5.80 1.46 30.43
C ASP A 69 4.78 0.55 31.15
N GLY A 70 4.19 -0.40 30.40
CA GLY A 70 3.18 -1.32 30.92
C GLY A 70 1.75 -0.76 30.96
N VAL A 71 1.54 0.47 30.53
CA VAL A 71 0.23 1.11 30.45
C VAL A 71 -0.26 1.06 28.99
N PRO A 72 -1.49 0.61 28.72
CA PRO A 72 -2.04 0.64 27.38
C PRO A 72 -2.05 2.05 26.82
N ILE A 73 -1.56 2.19 25.59
CA ILE A 73 -1.61 3.47 24.86
C ILE A 73 -3.05 3.67 24.39
N PRO A 74 -3.70 4.80 24.71
CA PRO A 74 -5.04 5.09 24.20
C PRO A 74 -5.08 4.99 22.67
N ASP A 75 -6.16 4.44 22.13
CA ASP A 75 -6.41 4.27 20.69
C ASP A 75 -5.37 3.42 19.93
N SER A 76 -4.51 2.69 20.62
CA SER A 76 -3.54 1.77 20.00
C SER A 76 -4.08 0.37 19.75
N ARG A 77 -5.21 0.02 20.38
CA ARG A 77 -5.85 -1.28 20.21
C ARG A 77 -6.58 -1.33 18.87
N MET A 78 -6.18 -2.24 18.03
CA MET A 78 -6.82 -2.52 16.76
C MET A 78 -7.08 -4.02 16.65
N GLU A 79 -8.30 -4.38 16.28
CA GLU A 79 -8.74 -5.77 16.14
C GLU A 79 -9.10 -6.08 14.68
N ASN A 80 -8.89 -7.32 14.28
CA ASN A 80 -9.23 -7.82 12.93
C ASN A 80 -8.58 -7.04 11.79
N VAL A 81 -7.37 -6.53 11.99
CA VAL A 81 -6.64 -5.82 10.94
C VAL A 81 -6.08 -6.81 9.94
N THR A 82 -6.62 -6.79 8.75
CA THR A 82 -6.18 -7.67 7.67
C THR A 82 -5.19 -6.94 6.78
N VAL A 83 -3.99 -7.48 6.68
CA VAL A 83 -2.90 -6.92 5.87
C VAL A 83 -2.23 -8.01 5.03
N VAL A 84 -1.60 -7.60 3.93
CA VAL A 84 -0.74 -8.47 3.13
C VAL A 84 0.72 -8.14 3.45
N LEU A 85 1.44 -9.12 3.97
CA LEU A 85 2.84 -8.96 4.35
C LEU A 85 3.72 -8.65 3.12
N GLY A 86 4.63 -7.70 3.25
CA GLY A 86 5.53 -7.26 2.17
C GLY A 86 4.97 -6.15 1.29
N THR A 87 3.78 -5.61 1.59
CA THR A 87 3.17 -4.50 0.84
C THR A 87 3.42 -3.13 1.49
N GLY A 88 4.01 -3.09 2.69
CA GLY A 88 4.24 -1.86 3.44
C GLY A 88 2.98 -1.28 4.10
N GLN A 89 1.92 -2.07 4.23
CA GLN A 89 0.69 -1.67 4.94
C GLN A 89 0.89 -1.64 6.45
N LEU A 90 1.84 -2.42 6.95
CA LEU A 90 2.23 -2.48 8.34
C LEU A 90 3.58 -1.79 8.53
N MET A 91 3.82 -1.22 9.72
CA MET A 91 5.15 -0.67 10.00
C MET A 91 6.22 -1.77 9.92
N PRO A 92 7.42 -1.48 9.39
CA PRO A 92 8.44 -2.51 9.14
C PRO A 92 8.82 -3.34 10.37
N ALA A 93 8.82 -2.73 11.55
CA ALA A 93 9.12 -3.43 12.79
C ALA A 93 8.05 -4.47 13.13
N ALA A 94 6.77 -4.11 13.02
CA ALA A 94 5.66 -5.03 13.25
C ALA A 94 5.61 -6.12 12.18
N GLU A 95 5.87 -5.77 10.92
CA GLU A 95 5.92 -6.74 9.83
C GLU A 95 7.01 -7.78 10.05
N ASN A 96 8.21 -7.34 10.45
CA ASN A 96 9.32 -8.25 10.77
C ASN A 96 9.00 -9.13 11.98
N ALA A 97 8.28 -8.62 12.98
CA ALA A 97 7.87 -9.38 14.15
C ALA A 97 6.84 -10.48 13.81
N VAL A 98 5.96 -10.24 12.82
CA VAL A 98 4.95 -11.21 12.40
C VAL A 98 5.56 -12.38 11.62
N TYR A 99 6.66 -12.15 10.89
CA TYR A 99 7.29 -13.22 10.11
C TYR A 99 7.71 -14.40 10.99
N GLY A 100 7.35 -15.60 10.56
CA GLY A 100 7.69 -16.84 11.22
C GLY A 100 6.71 -17.31 12.28
N HIS A 101 5.76 -16.45 12.71
CA HIS A 101 4.69 -16.83 13.61
C HIS A 101 3.53 -17.48 12.89
N LYS A 102 2.79 -18.33 13.61
CA LYS A 102 1.60 -19.01 13.11
C LYS A 102 0.32 -18.36 13.61
N ALA A 103 -0.77 -18.66 12.95
CA ALA A 103 -2.09 -18.25 13.41
C ALA A 103 -2.39 -18.79 14.81
N GLY A 104 -2.85 -17.93 15.72
CA GLY A 104 -3.15 -18.25 17.11
C GLY A 104 -1.96 -18.12 18.07
N GLU A 105 -0.81 -17.64 17.59
CA GLU A 105 0.32 -17.32 18.47
C GLU A 105 0.24 -15.85 18.93
N ASP A 106 0.34 -15.65 20.22
CA ASP A 106 0.49 -14.32 20.83
C ASP A 106 1.96 -14.02 21.06
N PHE A 107 2.42 -12.89 20.56
CA PHE A 107 3.80 -12.45 20.75
C PHE A 107 3.87 -10.95 20.99
N ARG A 108 5.02 -10.50 21.48
CA ARG A 108 5.27 -9.09 21.75
C ARG A 108 6.56 -8.66 21.10
N PHE A 109 6.60 -7.41 20.67
CA PHE A 109 7.82 -6.80 20.19
C PHE A 109 7.93 -5.36 20.67
N ASP A 110 9.16 -4.88 20.81
CA ASP A 110 9.43 -3.52 21.22
C ASP A 110 9.69 -2.64 20.01
N PHE A 111 9.10 -1.46 20.01
CA PHE A 111 9.29 -0.45 18.97
C PHE A 111 9.69 0.86 19.60
N THR A 112 10.84 1.39 19.18
CA THR A 112 11.32 2.71 19.63
C THR A 112 10.87 3.78 18.62
N TYR A 113 10.10 4.72 19.11
CA TYR A 113 9.67 5.85 18.30
C TYR A 113 10.84 6.81 18.03
N PRO A 114 10.94 7.40 16.82
CA PRO A 114 11.92 8.43 16.52
C PRO A 114 11.79 9.63 17.48
N ALA A 115 12.89 10.33 17.70
CA ALA A 115 12.89 11.52 18.55
C ALA A 115 12.02 12.67 18.02
N GLU A 116 11.75 12.68 16.71
CA GLU A 116 10.89 13.66 16.03
C GLU A 116 9.49 13.07 15.73
N PHE A 117 8.99 12.19 16.59
CA PHE A 117 7.69 11.60 16.33
C PHE A 117 6.57 12.61 16.56
N ARG A 118 5.50 12.47 15.77
CA ARG A 118 4.35 13.39 15.71
C ARG A 118 3.64 13.59 17.05
N VAL A 119 3.71 12.61 17.95
CA VAL A 119 3.16 12.65 19.29
C VAL A 119 4.32 12.82 20.27
N PRO A 120 4.45 13.99 20.94
CA PRO A 120 5.58 14.30 21.84
C PRO A 120 5.72 13.30 22.99
N GLU A 121 4.60 12.75 23.46
CA GLU A 121 4.56 11.79 24.56
C GLU A 121 5.19 10.44 24.23
N LEU A 122 5.25 10.07 22.95
CA LEU A 122 5.83 8.84 22.43
C LEU A 122 7.23 9.04 21.85
N SER A 123 7.62 10.29 21.61
CA SER A 123 8.87 10.68 20.96
C SER A 123 10.07 10.15 21.75
N GLY A 124 10.93 9.36 21.10
CA GLY A 124 12.12 8.78 21.71
C GLY A 124 11.87 7.67 22.73
N LYS A 125 10.60 7.29 22.94
CA LYS A 125 10.25 6.22 23.87
C LYS A 125 10.11 4.87 23.17
N THR A 126 10.32 3.81 23.93
CA THR A 126 10.11 2.44 23.46
C THR A 126 8.73 1.97 23.95
N ALA A 127 7.87 1.64 23.02
CA ALA A 127 6.59 1.00 23.31
C ALA A 127 6.65 -0.48 22.99
N GLN A 128 5.96 -1.27 23.78
CA GLN A 128 5.79 -2.70 23.56
C GLN A 128 4.45 -2.95 22.88
N PHE A 129 4.45 -3.68 21.79
CA PHE A 129 3.25 -4.09 21.09
C PHE A 129 2.98 -5.57 21.29
N ALA A 130 1.77 -5.90 21.72
CA ALA A 130 1.25 -7.26 21.72
C ALA A 130 0.48 -7.51 20.42
N ILE A 131 0.74 -8.63 19.78
CA ILE A 131 0.05 -9.07 18.56
C ILE A 131 -0.49 -10.47 18.79
#